data_1af512199feaef422d739ba49ae3485f
#
_entry.id   1af512199feaef422d739ba49ae3485f
#
_cell.length_a   1.000
_cell.length_b   1.000
_cell.length_c   1.000
_cell.angle_alpha   90.00
_cell.angle_beta   90.00
_cell.angle_gamma   90.00
#
_symmetry.space_group_name_H-M   'P 1'
#
loop_
_entity.id
_entity.type
_entity.pdbx_description
1 polymer ?
#
loop_
_entity_poly.entity_id
_entity_poly.type
_entity_poly.pdbx_seq_one_letter_code
_entity_poly.pdbx_strand_id
1 'polypeptide(L)'
;LHAAGCVPVIKHIPGHGRATLDSHEALPRVEASVTDLAADVAPFQALAGCGAWAMTAHITYSAWDESLPATLSPRVIGAVIRGEIGFDGVLVSDDLAMGAMRGLSHDLAGAAVAAGCD
;
A
#
# COMPACT_ATOMS: atom_id res chain seq x y z
N LEU A 1 -3.07 -21.87 3.27
CA LEU A 1 -1.68 -21.49 3.51
C LEU A 1 -1.32 -21.60 4.99
N HIS A 2 -2.08 -21.01 5.92
CA HIS A 2 -1.82 -21.11 7.37
C HIS A 2 -1.76 -22.56 7.86
N ALA A 3 -2.67 -23.42 7.42
CA ALA A 3 -2.67 -24.85 7.78
C ALA A 3 -1.41 -25.60 7.32
N ALA A 4 -0.68 -25.06 6.36
CA ALA A 4 0.61 -25.57 5.89
C ALA A 4 1.82 -24.88 6.54
N GLY A 5 1.60 -24.06 7.58
CA GLY A 5 2.66 -23.32 8.26
C GLY A 5 3.20 -22.11 7.50
N CYS A 6 2.51 -21.63 6.44
CA CYS A 6 2.91 -20.46 5.68
C CYS A 6 2.12 -19.23 6.09
N VAL A 7 2.78 -18.08 6.20
CA VAL A 7 2.12 -16.79 6.36
C VAL A 7 1.88 -16.20 4.97
N PRO A 8 0.61 -16.02 4.53
CA PRO A 8 0.34 -15.38 3.25
C PRO A 8 0.59 -13.88 3.32
N VAL A 9 0.82 -13.27 2.16
CA VAL A 9 0.92 -11.81 2.01
C VAL A 9 -0.17 -11.34 1.06
N ILE A 10 -1.07 -10.47 1.53
CA ILE A 10 -2.07 -9.81 0.69
C ILE A 10 -1.47 -8.57 0.05
N LYS A 11 -1.67 -8.39 -1.27
CA LYS A 11 -0.99 -7.30 -2.00
C LYS A 11 -1.74 -6.89 -3.27
N HIS A 12 -1.51 -5.67 -3.67
CA HIS A 12 -0.76 -4.59 -3.03
C HIS A 12 -1.76 -3.62 -2.40
N ILE A 13 -1.71 -3.48 -1.08
CA ILE A 13 -2.65 -2.65 -0.32
C ILE A 13 -2.32 -1.15 -0.52
N PRO A 14 -3.30 -0.26 -0.72
CA PRO A 14 -4.75 -0.44 -0.60
C PRO A 14 -5.48 -0.80 -1.90
N GLY A 15 -4.79 -1.18 -2.99
CA GLY A 15 -5.38 -1.64 -4.25
C GLY A 15 -4.58 -1.19 -5.47
N HIS A 16 -4.13 -2.11 -6.31
CA HIS A 16 -3.27 -1.83 -7.49
C HIS A 16 -4.05 -1.81 -8.82
N GLY A 17 -5.32 -2.21 -8.83
CA GLY A 17 -6.05 -2.52 -10.06
C GLY A 17 -6.33 -1.32 -10.99
N ARG A 18 -6.26 -0.07 -10.50
CA ARG A 18 -6.44 1.14 -11.30
C ARG A 18 -5.15 1.73 -11.86
N ALA A 19 -3.99 1.21 -11.47
CA ALA A 19 -2.72 1.70 -11.99
C ALA A 19 -2.59 1.36 -13.48
N THR A 20 -2.27 2.36 -14.29
CA THR A 20 -2.09 2.24 -15.75
C THR A 20 -0.62 2.17 -16.15
N LEU A 21 0.29 2.43 -15.21
CA LEU A 21 1.73 2.33 -15.39
C LEU A 21 2.28 1.16 -14.57
N ASP A 22 3.36 0.57 -15.08
CA ASP A 22 4.11 -0.43 -14.33
C ASP A 22 4.97 0.25 -13.24
N SER A 23 4.71 -0.08 -11.99
CA SER A 23 5.46 0.46 -10.85
C SER A 23 6.94 0.03 -10.81
N HIS A 24 7.31 -1.00 -11.58
CA HIS A 24 8.72 -1.33 -11.77
C HIS A 24 9.48 -0.27 -12.57
N GLU A 25 8.79 0.49 -13.42
CA GLU A 25 9.39 1.50 -14.29
C GLU A 25 9.22 2.92 -13.79
N ALA A 26 8.00 3.28 -13.37
CA ALA A 26 7.63 4.63 -12.96
C ALA A 26 6.58 4.62 -11.84
N LEU A 27 6.44 5.74 -11.12
CA LEU A 27 5.43 5.89 -10.07
C LEU A 27 4.05 6.08 -10.70
N PRO A 28 3.13 5.10 -10.54
CA PRO A 28 1.75 5.26 -11.00
C PRO A 28 1.01 6.27 -10.14
N ARG A 29 0.08 6.99 -10.78
CA ARG A 29 -0.86 7.88 -10.11
C ARG A 29 -2.29 7.45 -10.42
N VAL A 30 -3.11 7.35 -9.40
CA VAL A 30 -4.55 7.01 -9.50
C VAL A 30 -5.37 8.23 -9.13
N GLU A 31 -6.15 8.72 -10.11
CA GLU A 31 -7.00 9.92 -10.02
C GLU A 31 -8.49 9.55 -9.76
N ALA A 32 -8.73 8.49 -9.03
CA ALA A 32 -10.08 8.05 -8.69
C ALA A 32 -10.59 8.77 -7.43
N SER A 33 -11.92 8.96 -7.34
CA SER A 33 -12.54 9.50 -6.14
C SER A 33 -12.48 8.49 -4.97
N VAL A 34 -12.63 8.97 -3.73
CA VAL A 34 -12.73 8.09 -2.54
C VAL A 34 -13.85 7.07 -2.70
N THR A 35 -14.99 7.48 -3.30
CA THR A 35 -16.12 6.59 -3.56
C THR A 35 -15.76 5.47 -4.52
N ASP A 36 -15.00 5.76 -5.57
CA ASP A 36 -14.55 4.75 -6.53
C ASP A 36 -13.53 3.80 -5.91
N LEU A 37 -12.64 4.33 -5.07
CA LEU A 37 -11.60 3.56 -4.37
C LEU A 37 -12.18 2.60 -3.32
N ALA A 38 -13.40 2.82 -2.84
CA ALA A 38 -14.06 1.90 -1.91
C ALA A 38 -14.17 0.46 -2.46
N ALA A 39 -14.36 0.31 -3.77
CA ALA A 39 -14.38 -1.01 -4.41
C ALA A 39 -13.01 -1.71 -4.39
N ASP A 40 -11.93 -0.93 -4.47
CA ASP A 40 -10.55 -1.45 -4.46
C ASP A 40 -10.13 -1.85 -3.05
N VAL A 41 -10.63 -1.14 -2.04
CA VAL A 41 -10.37 -1.36 -0.62
C VAL A 41 -11.13 -2.58 -0.06
N ALA A 42 -12.34 -2.83 -0.55
CA ALA A 42 -13.25 -3.87 -0.03
C ALA A 42 -12.62 -5.28 0.08
N PRO A 43 -11.81 -5.78 -0.88
CA PRO A 43 -11.16 -7.09 -0.73
C PRO A 43 -10.18 -7.14 0.44
N PHE A 44 -9.48 -6.04 0.72
CA PHE A 44 -8.55 -5.96 1.84
C PHE A 44 -9.27 -5.89 3.18
N GLN A 45 -10.40 -5.17 3.25
CA GLN A 45 -11.27 -5.17 4.43
C GLN A 45 -11.76 -6.57 4.77
N ALA A 46 -12.18 -7.36 3.76
CA ALA A 46 -12.62 -8.73 3.95
C ALA A 46 -11.51 -9.66 4.47
N LEU A 47 -10.24 -9.32 4.22
CA LEU A 47 -9.07 -10.11 4.59
C LEU A 47 -8.29 -9.54 5.79
N ALA A 48 -8.66 -8.38 6.32
CA ALA A 48 -7.89 -7.67 7.34
C ALA A 48 -7.58 -8.53 8.58
N GLY A 49 -8.54 -9.35 9.02
CA GLY A 49 -8.39 -10.24 10.19
C GLY A 49 -7.92 -11.66 9.88
N CYS A 50 -7.46 -11.98 8.66
CA CYS A 50 -7.14 -13.37 8.28
C CYS A 50 -5.76 -13.86 8.77
N GLY A 51 -4.99 -13.04 9.49
CA GLY A 51 -3.64 -13.38 9.97
C GLY A 51 -2.56 -13.34 8.89
N ALA A 52 -2.83 -12.73 7.72
CA ALA A 52 -1.85 -12.48 6.68
C ALA A 52 -0.98 -11.27 7.02
N TRP A 53 0.19 -11.18 6.39
CA TRP A 53 0.89 -9.91 6.23
C TRP A 53 0.28 -9.13 5.07
N ALA A 54 0.57 -7.83 4.97
CA ALA A 54 0.21 -7.04 3.80
C ALA A 54 1.44 -6.35 3.22
N MET A 55 1.43 -6.14 1.89
CA MET A 55 2.47 -5.41 1.18
C MET A 55 1.87 -4.14 0.56
N THR A 56 2.51 -2.99 0.78
CA THR A 56 2.03 -1.70 0.28
C THR A 56 2.22 -1.56 -1.23
N ALA A 57 1.35 -0.76 -1.87
CA ALA A 57 1.48 -0.37 -3.27
C ALA A 57 2.38 0.86 -3.43
N HIS A 58 3.31 0.84 -4.40
CA HIS A 58 4.04 2.03 -4.85
C HIS A 58 3.18 2.84 -5.82
N ILE A 59 2.09 3.43 -5.31
CA ILE A 59 1.11 4.19 -6.08
C ILE A 59 0.72 5.44 -5.30
N THR A 60 0.66 6.58 -5.98
CA THR A 60 0.06 7.81 -5.46
C THR A 60 -1.45 7.79 -5.74
N TYR A 61 -2.26 7.90 -4.71
CA TYR A 61 -3.72 8.03 -4.81
C TYR A 61 -4.10 9.46 -4.47
N SER A 62 -4.42 10.26 -5.50
CA SER A 62 -4.65 11.71 -5.33
C SER A 62 -5.76 12.04 -4.33
N ALA A 63 -6.78 11.18 -4.20
CA ALA A 63 -7.87 11.36 -3.26
C ALA A 63 -7.45 11.23 -1.78
N TRP A 64 -6.36 10.54 -1.48
CA TRP A 64 -5.87 10.34 -0.12
C TRP A 64 -4.58 11.12 0.17
N ASP A 65 -3.62 11.11 -0.77
CA ASP A 65 -2.37 11.87 -0.68
C ASP A 65 -1.88 12.21 -2.09
N GLU A 66 -1.79 13.49 -2.40
CA GLU A 66 -1.35 13.94 -3.73
C GLU A 66 0.16 13.84 -3.95
N SER A 67 0.93 13.76 -2.87
CA SER A 67 2.37 13.98 -2.89
C SER A 67 3.18 12.69 -2.77
N LEU A 68 2.68 11.73 -1.98
CA LEU A 68 3.44 10.53 -1.62
C LEU A 68 2.73 9.25 -2.08
N PRO A 69 3.48 8.24 -2.52
CA PRO A 69 2.93 6.91 -2.74
C PRO A 69 2.48 6.29 -1.41
N ALA A 70 1.55 5.34 -1.46
CA ALA A 70 1.00 4.71 -0.26
C ALA A 70 2.08 4.18 0.69
N THR A 71 3.17 3.62 0.17
CA THR A 71 4.32 3.12 0.95
C THR A 71 4.98 4.18 1.82
N LEU A 72 5.00 5.44 1.37
CA LEU A 72 5.68 6.55 2.07
C LEU A 72 4.71 7.54 2.70
N SER A 73 3.40 7.32 2.60
CA SER A 73 2.38 8.22 3.10
C SER A 73 1.86 7.81 4.48
N PRO A 74 2.22 8.54 5.56
CA PRO A 74 1.64 8.30 6.88
C PRO A 74 0.11 8.44 6.87
N ARG A 75 -0.41 9.30 5.98
CA ARG A 75 -1.85 9.53 5.82
C ARG A 75 -2.55 8.30 5.23
N VAL A 76 -2.01 7.73 4.15
CA VAL A 76 -2.59 6.52 3.55
C VAL A 76 -2.45 5.33 4.49
N ILE A 77 -1.28 5.15 5.10
CA ILE A 77 -1.09 4.03 6.04
C ILE A 77 -1.99 4.20 7.27
N GLY A 78 -2.00 5.36 7.92
CA GLY A 78 -2.76 5.58 9.14
C GLY A 78 -4.27 5.61 8.91
N ALA A 79 -4.77 6.45 7.99
CA ALA A 79 -6.19 6.65 7.80
C ALA A 79 -6.86 5.55 6.96
N VAL A 80 -6.19 5.08 5.90
CA VAL A 80 -6.80 4.11 4.98
C VAL A 80 -6.46 2.68 5.39
N ILE A 81 -5.17 2.32 5.50
CA ILE A 81 -4.77 0.93 5.75
C ILE A 81 -5.12 0.51 7.18
N ARG A 82 -4.68 1.28 8.18
CA ARG A 82 -4.93 0.96 9.59
C ARG A 82 -6.36 1.33 10.01
N GLY A 83 -6.88 2.47 9.52
CA GLY A 83 -8.20 2.99 9.89
C GLY A 83 -9.34 2.36 9.10
N GLU A 84 -9.48 2.68 7.81
CA GLU A 84 -10.63 2.29 6.99
C GLU A 84 -10.65 0.79 6.67
N ILE A 85 -9.50 0.21 6.29
CA ILE A 85 -9.37 -1.23 6.03
C ILE A 85 -9.37 -2.02 7.34
N GLY A 86 -8.86 -1.43 8.43
CA GLY A 86 -8.75 -2.09 9.72
C GLY A 86 -7.65 -3.15 9.76
N PHE A 87 -6.63 -3.02 8.90
CA PHE A 87 -5.52 -3.97 8.89
C PHE A 87 -4.53 -3.66 10.03
N ASP A 88 -4.37 -4.58 10.96
CA ASP A 88 -3.51 -4.47 12.15
C ASP A 88 -2.28 -5.42 12.14
N GLY A 89 -2.15 -6.25 11.09
CA GLY A 89 -1.03 -7.16 10.90
C GLY A 89 0.26 -6.48 10.43
N VAL A 90 1.28 -7.28 10.18
CA VAL A 90 2.59 -6.83 9.67
C VAL A 90 2.42 -6.22 8.27
N LEU A 91 2.87 -4.98 8.11
CA LEU A 91 2.80 -4.20 6.88
C LEU A 91 4.20 -3.99 6.31
N VAL A 92 4.53 -4.66 5.23
CA VAL A 92 5.84 -4.52 4.56
C VAL A 92 5.72 -3.61 3.33
N SER A 93 6.82 -2.95 2.97
CA SER A 93 6.91 -2.27 1.68
C SER A 93 7.02 -3.29 0.55
N ASP A 94 6.62 -2.90 -0.67
CA ASP A 94 7.15 -3.54 -1.88
C ASP A 94 8.63 -3.18 -2.06
N ASP A 95 9.30 -3.75 -3.05
CA ASP A 95 10.73 -3.53 -3.30
C ASP A 95 11.05 -2.04 -3.51
N LEU A 96 11.79 -1.47 -2.57
CA LEU A 96 12.18 -0.06 -2.57
C LEU A 96 13.17 0.30 -3.70
N ALA A 97 13.75 -0.68 -4.39
CA ALA A 97 14.60 -0.45 -5.56
C ALA A 97 13.81 -0.24 -6.86
N MET A 98 12.48 -0.43 -6.85
CA MET A 98 11.62 -0.24 -8.02
C MET A 98 11.69 1.18 -8.58
N GLY A 99 11.46 1.32 -9.90
CA GLY A 99 11.48 2.58 -10.60
C GLY A 99 10.55 3.65 -10.02
N ALA A 100 9.39 3.24 -9.51
CA ALA A 100 8.43 4.11 -8.83
C ALA A 100 9.00 4.88 -7.63
N MET A 101 10.03 4.34 -6.97
CA MET A 101 10.61 4.93 -5.75
C MET A 101 11.79 5.86 -6.03
N ARG A 102 12.26 5.93 -7.28
CA ARG A 102 13.44 6.72 -7.64
C ARG A 102 13.27 8.20 -7.34
N GLY A 103 14.21 8.77 -6.62
CA GLY A 103 14.27 10.22 -6.33
C GLY A 103 13.28 10.71 -5.27
N LEU A 104 12.47 9.83 -4.66
CA LEU A 104 11.50 10.24 -3.64
C LEU A 104 12.14 10.52 -2.27
N SER A 105 13.20 9.80 -1.93
CA SER A 105 13.94 9.98 -0.68
C SER A 105 15.37 9.45 -0.83
N HIS A 106 16.30 9.99 -0.05
CA HIS A 106 17.65 9.42 0.09
C HIS A 106 17.67 8.21 1.05
N ASP A 107 16.69 8.12 1.93
CA ASP A 107 16.47 7.00 2.85
C ASP A 107 15.02 6.50 2.71
N LEU A 108 14.80 5.65 1.73
CA LEU A 108 13.47 5.08 1.45
C LEU A 108 13.02 4.12 2.56
N ALA A 109 13.94 3.36 3.14
CA ALA A 109 13.61 2.42 4.20
C ALA A 109 13.18 3.15 5.48
N GLY A 110 13.96 4.14 5.92
CA GLY A 110 13.59 4.99 7.04
C GLY A 110 12.28 5.74 6.81
N ALA A 111 12.04 6.24 5.58
CA ALA A 111 10.80 6.91 5.22
C ALA A 111 9.59 5.96 5.25
N ALA A 112 9.72 4.71 4.79
CA ALA A 112 8.65 3.72 4.83
C ALA A 112 8.29 3.34 6.29
N VAL A 113 9.30 3.11 7.13
CA VAL A 113 9.10 2.84 8.58
C VAL A 113 8.46 4.05 9.27
N ALA A 114 8.95 5.27 8.99
CA ALA A 114 8.36 6.50 9.53
C ALA A 114 6.91 6.72 9.08
N ALA A 115 6.54 6.23 7.90
CA ALA A 115 5.18 6.27 7.39
C ALA A 115 4.25 5.25 8.06
N GLY A 116 4.79 4.19 8.69
CA GLY A 116 4.03 3.18 9.42
C GLY A 116 4.16 1.75 8.88
N CYS A 117 5.12 1.47 7.98
CA CYS A 117 5.55 0.10 7.69
C CYS A 117 6.33 -0.48 8.89
N ASP A 118 6.32 -1.83 9.00
CA ASP A 118 7.01 -2.57 10.08
C ASP A 118 8.41 -3.05 9.70
#